data_6214d1ab680dd810b60a4e1ff5d7bd02
#
_entry.id   6214d1ab680dd810b60a4e1ff5d7bd02
#
_cell.length_a   1.000
_cell.length_b   1.000
_cell.length_c   1.000
_cell.angle_alpha   90.00
_cell.angle_beta   90.00
_cell.angle_gamma   90.00
#
_symmetry.space_group_name_H-M   'P 1'
#
loop_
_entity.id
_entity.type
_entity.pdbx_description
1 polymer ?
#
loop_
_entity_poly.entity_id
_entity_poly.type
_entity_poly.pdbx_seq_one_letter_code
_entity_poly.pdbx_strand_id
1 'polypeptide(L)'
;GFFAKHGLDEISLVRETSWRGIVDGIDGGYLDAAQMPAGMPTWLTAGGNQDRPLPTVTALTMTRNGNGITLAQKFYDQGVITAAQYKQKLLALDGEKHTLGMVHPSSMHNILLRYWLAAGGIDPDKDVELKTIPPAQMVADLKAKTIDGYCVGEPWNLRAAMEGHGFTVATDMEIWQGHPGKVLGVREDWANRYPNSHVALVKALLEAGRYCADTKNHQEIREILASRNYLATKEEYIQLGEPSNYSCNLDKHVEYAHHMFFGDGLNRPSRTEHLWMMTQMARWGHIPFPRNWVEILERVCRVGTFSTASRELELGDLKYRRSPIQLFDDVAFDAEDPIGYLNHLGIERNFTIAEVHLASPTFVAA
;
A
#
# COMPACT_ATOMS: atom_id res chain seq x y z
N GLY A 1 -13.90 6.31 22.77
CA GLY A 1 -12.88 6.02 21.76
C GLY A 1 -12.30 7.28 21.13
N PHE A 2 -11.29 7.13 20.28
CA PHE A 2 -10.55 8.27 19.69
C PHE A 2 -11.45 9.21 18.89
N PHE A 3 -12.46 8.72 18.18
CA PHE A 3 -13.37 9.55 17.40
C PHE A 3 -14.17 10.51 18.28
N ALA A 4 -14.84 10.01 19.30
CA ALA A 4 -15.64 10.82 20.22
C ALA A 4 -14.78 11.88 20.95
N LYS A 5 -13.51 11.57 21.28
CA LYS A 5 -12.56 12.53 21.87
C LYS A 5 -12.38 13.78 21.01
N HIS A 6 -12.58 13.68 19.71
CA HIS A 6 -12.42 14.77 18.75
C HIS A 6 -13.76 15.28 18.19
N GLY A 7 -14.88 15.02 18.91
CA GLY A 7 -16.21 15.53 18.52
C GLY A 7 -16.82 14.81 17.33
N LEU A 8 -16.34 13.59 17.02
CA LEU A 8 -16.92 12.74 15.98
C LEU A 8 -17.77 11.66 16.66
N ASP A 9 -18.94 12.05 17.13
CA ASP A 9 -19.84 11.20 17.91
C ASP A 9 -20.71 10.28 17.04
N GLU A 10 -20.99 10.70 15.81
CA GLU A 10 -21.85 9.99 14.85
C GLU A 10 -21.02 9.39 13.71
N ILE A 11 -20.13 8.44 14.03
CA ILE A 11 -19.38 7.70 13.01
C ILE A 11 -19.99 6.31 12.81
N SER A 12 -20.35 6.00 11.56
CA SER A 12 -20.70 4.66 11.14
C SER A 12 -19.48 3.96 10.54
N LEU A 13 -19.02 2.89 11.17
CA LEU A 13 -17.94 2.05 10.65
C LEU A 13 -18.52 0.96 9.76
N VAL A 14 -18.16 0.96 8.48
CA VAL A 14 -18.56 -0.04 7.49
C VAL A 14 -17.36 -0.91 7.17
N ARG A 15 -17.56 -2.23 7.20
CA ARG A 15 -16.56 -3.20 6.77
C ARG A 15 -16.87 -3.66 5.35
N GLU A 16 -16.02 -3.28 4.41
CA GLU A 16 -16.09 -3.77 3.05
C GLU A 16 -15.34 -5.11 2.90
N THR A 17 -15.85 -5.96 2.04
CA THR A 17 -15.27 -7.29 1.79
C THR A 17 -14.21 -7.29 0.69
N SER A 18 -14.11 -6.19 -0.06
CA SER A 18 -13.18 -6.03 -1.16
C SER A 18 -12.77 -4.57 -1.36
N TRP A 19 -11.63 -4.36 -1.99
CA TRP A 19 -11.19 -3.01 -2.40
C TRP A 19 -12.11 -2.41 -3.46
N ARG A 20 -12.78 -3.23 -4.25
CA ARG A 20 -13.82 -2.78 -5.19
C ARG A 20 -15.00 -2.16 -4.44
N GLY A 21 -15.45 -2.79 -3.34
CA GLY A 21 -16.49 -2.23 -2.47
C GLY A 21 -16.12 -0.84 -1.91
N ILE A 22 -14.84 -0.65 -1.52
CA ILE A 22 -14.36 0.68 -1.12
C ILE A 22 -14.49 1.70 -2.27
N VAL A 23 -14.07 1.34 -3.48
CA VAL A 23 -14.18 2.22 -4.66
C VAL A 23 -15.64 2.56 -4.94
N ASP A 24 -16.52 1.56 -4.97
CA ASP A 24 -17.95 1.74 -5.21
C ASP A 24 -18.61 2.59 -4.11
N GLY A 25 -18.14 2.45 -2.86
CA GLY A 25 -18.63 3.24 -1.73
C GLY A 25 -18.25 4.72 -1.80
N ILE A 26 -17.00 4.99 -2.18
CA ILE A 26 -16.51 6.36 -2.41
C ILE A 26 -17.25 6.98 -3.60
N ASP A 27 -17.39 6.25 -4.70
CA ASP A 27 -18.07 6.71 -5.92
C ASP A 27 -19.57 6.93 -5.71
N GLY A 28 -20.22 5.99 -5.06
CA GLY A 28 -21.65 6.08 -4.74
C GLY A 28 -22.00 7.02 -3.59
N GLY A 29 -21.00 7.53 -2.87
CA GLY A 29 -21.16 8.52 -1.81
C GLY A 29 -21.70 7.99 -0.48
N TYR A 30 -21.75 6.66 -0.27
CA TYR A 30 -22.10 6.11 1.03
C TYR A 30 -20.89 5.93 1.97
N LEU A 31 -19.67 6.01 1.44
CA LEU A 31 -18.46 6.16 2.21
C LEU A 31 -17.88 7.56 2.02
N ASP A 32 -17.73 8.32 3.09
CA ASP A 32 -17.06 9.63 3.07
C ASP A 32 -15.53 9.48 3.11
N ALA A 33 -15.06 8.47 3.84
CA ALA A 33 -13.65 8.16 4.01
C ALA A 33 -13.45 6.65 4.14
N ALA A 34 -12.26 6.16 3.79
CA ALA A 34 -11.89 4.76 3.97
C ALA A 34 -10.39 4.59 4.18
N GLN A 35 -10.00 3.53 4.87
CA GLN A 35 -8.64 3.03 4.77
C GLN A 35 -8.44 2.50 3.34
N MET A 36 -7.35 2.91 2.69
CA MET A 36 -7.06 2.53 1.30
C MET A 36 -5.60 2.10 1.12
N PRO A 37 -5.28 1.27 0.11
CA PRO A 37 -3.92 1.16 -0.41
C PRO A 37 -3.35 2.53 -0.75
N ALA A 38 -2.07 2.77 -0.44
CA ALA A 38 -1.47 4.11 -0.55
C ALA A 38 -1.61 4.75 -1.94
N GLY A 39 -1.51 3.97 -3.02
CA GLY A 39 -1.66 4.46 -4.38
C GLY A 39 -3.11 4.74 -4.82
N MET A 40 -4.11 4.26 -4.07
CA MET A 40 -5.51 4.29 -4.52
C MET A 40 -6.09 5.71 -4.66
N PRO A 41 -5.86 6.68 -3.74
CA PRO A 41 -6.35 8.04 -3.94
C PRO A 41 -5.81 8.68 -5.22
N THR A 42 -4.54 8.49 -5.51
CA THR A 42 -3.90 8.98 -6.76
C THR A 42 -4.48 8.27 -7.98
N TRP A 43 -4.64 6.95 -7.91
CA TRP A 43 -5.23 6.14 -8.99
C TRP A 43 -6.66 6.57 -9.31
N LEU A 44 -7.50 6.75 -8.28
CA LEU A 44 -8.89 7.21 -8.44
C LEU A 44 -8.96 8.60 -9.06
N THR A 45 -8.15 9.54 -8.54
CA THR A 45 -8.12 10.92 -9.03
C THR A 45 -7.59 11.02 -10.45
N ALA A 46 -6.64 10.16 -10.84
CA ALA A 46 -6.09 10.08 -12.18
C ALA A 46 -6.96 9.30 -13.19
N GLY A 47 -8.16 8.87 -12.81
CA GLY A 47 -9.09 8.19 -13.73
C GLY A 47 -8.90 6.67 -13.83
N GLY A 48 -8.18 6.04 -12.91
CA GLY A 48 -7.96 4.60 -12.93
C GLY A 48 -9.24 3.75 -12.78
N ASN A 49 -10.32 4.35 -12.27
CA ASN A 49 -11.62 3.70 -12.22
C ASN A 49 -12.44 4.00 -13.48
N GLN A 50 -12.40 3.10 -14.45
CA GLN A 50 -13.21 3.19 -15.70
C GLN A 50 -12.94 4.47 -16.51
N ASP A 51 -11.68 4.91 -16.58
CA ASP A 51 -11.24 6.13 -17.28
C ASP A 51 -11.95 7.41 -16.82
N ARG A 52 -12.52 7.39 -15.62
CA ARG A 52 -13.23 8.52 -15.01
C ARG A 52 -12.56 8.95 -13.72
N PRO A 53 -12.09 10.22 -13.63
CA PRO A 53 -11.58 10.77 -12.40
C PRO A 53 -12.60 10.70 -11.27
N LEU A 54 -12.19 10.17 -10.13
CA LEU A 54 -12.93 10.15 -8.88
C LEU A 54 -12.09 10.86 -7.81
N PRO A 55 -12.25 12.19 -7.65
CA PRO A 55 -11.41 12.98 -6.78
C PRO A 55 -11.41 12.48 -5.33
N THR A 56 -10.29 11.92 -4.94
CA THR A 56 -10.05 11.33 -3.62
C THR A 56 -8.76 11.88 -3.06
N VAL A 57 -8.82 12.41 -1.85
CA VAL A 57 -7.69 13.08 -1.19
C VAL A 57 -7.18 12.25 -0.01
N THR A 58 -5.95 12.51 0.40
CA THR A 58 -5.38 11.95 1.62
C THR A 58 -4.65 13.00 2.44
N ALA A 59 -4.92 13.00 3.74
CA ALA A 59 -4.22 13.82 4.72
C ALA A 59 -3.38 12.98 5.69
N LEU A 60 -3.40 11.65 5.56
CA LEU A 60 -2.77 10.77 6.54
C LEU A 60 -2.26 9.49 5.89
N THR A 61 -0.96 9.22 6.03
CA THR A 61 -0.41 7.88 5.88
C THR A 61 -0.64 7.13 7.20
N MET A 62 -1.43 6.07 7.16
CA MET A 62 -1.84 5.32 8.36
C MET A 62 -0.79 4.31 8.78
N THR A 63 -0.16 3.64 7.81
CA THR A 63 0.90 2.65 8.07
C THR A 63 1.99 2.72 7.02
N ARG A 64 3.19 2.32 7.43
CA ARG A 64 4.30 2.05 6.51
C ARG A 64 4.75 0.61 6.65
N ASN A 65 5.38 0.08 5.62
CA ASN A 65 5.85 -1.31 5.50
C ASN A 65 4.71 -2.34 5.65
N GLY A 66 5.07 -3.56 6.02
CA GLY A 66 4.15 -4.61 6.37
C GLY A 66 3.72 -5.51 5.22
N ASN A 67 4.46 -5.53 4.12
CA ASN A 67 4.19 -6.41 2.99
C ASN A 67 5.37 -7.36 2.73
N GLY A 68 5.07 -8.50 2.13
CA GLY A 68 6.08 -9.46 1.68
C GLY A 68 5.68 -10.13 0.37
N ILE A 69 6.68 -10.58 -0.36
CA ILE A 69 6.52 -11.46 -1.51
C ILE A 69 6.80 -12.87 -1.03
N THR A 70 5.77 -13.70 -1.04
CA THR A 70 5.83 -15.12 -0.65
C THR A 70 5.73 -16.00 -1.89
N LEU A 71 6.66 -16.95 -2.03
CA LEU A 71 6.61 -18.01 -3.03
C LEU A 71 6.30 -19.35 -2.35
N ALA A 72 5.74 -20.31 -3.13
CA ALA A 72 5.49 -21.65 -2.65
C ALA A 72 6.78 -22.34 -2.18
N GLN A 73 6.71 -23.13 -1.11
CA GLN A 73 7.85 -23.79 -0.47
C GLN A 73 8.73 -24.57 -1.46
N LYS A 74 8.14 -25.17 -2.50
CA LYS A 74 8.85 -25.89 -3.56
C LYS A 74 9.99 -25.10 -4.19
N PHE A 75 9.88 -23.76 -4.26
CA PHE A 75 10.92 -22.93 -4.85
C PHE A 75 12.11 -22.73 -3.91
N TYR A 76 11.87 -22.61 -2.60
CA TYR A 76 12.95 -22.60 -1.61
C TYR A 76 13.74 -23.93 -1.65
N ASP A 77 13.04 -25.07 -1.69
CA ASP A 77 13.64 -26.40 -1.77
C ASP A 77 14.49 -26.58 -3.05
N GLN A 78 14.22 -25.77 -4.07
CA GLN A 78 14.96 -25.72 -5.33
C GLN A 78 16.03 -24.60 -5.36
N GLY A 79 16.33 -23.94 -4.24
CA GLY A 79 17.35 -22.93 -4.10
C GLY A 79 16.99 -21.54 -4.63
N VAL A 80 15.69 -21.22 -4.80
CA VAL A 80 15.24 -19.89 -5.23
C VAL A 80 15.16 -18.96 -4.03
N ILE A 81 16.03 -17.94 -4.01
CA ILE A 81 16.07 -16.89 -2.99
C ILE A 81 16.12 -15.47 -3.58
N THR A 82 16.10 -15.35 -4.92
CA THR A 82 16.11 -14.06 -5.64
C THR A 82 15.19 -14.11 -6.85
N ALA A 83 14.78 -12.93 -7.35
CA ALA A 83 13.99 -12.80 -8.58
C ALA A 83 14.72 -13.40 -9.80
N ALA A 84 16.03 -13.21 -9.90
CA ALA A 84 16.85 -13.76 -10.99
C ALA A 84 16.85 -15.29 -10.98
N GLN A 85 16.94 -15.93 -9.82
CA GLN A 85 16.82 -17.38 -9.70
C GLN A 85 15.41 -17.87 -10.00
N TYR A 86 14.38 -17.09 -9.60
CA TYR A 86 12.99 -17.38 -9.95
C TYR A 86 12.77 -17.35 -11.47
N LYS A 87 13.40 -16.39 -12.17
CA LYS A 87 13.39 -16.32 -13.64
C LYS A 87 13.88 -17.64 -14.28
N GLN A 88 14.93 -18.24 -13.74
CA GLN A 88 15.43 -19.52 -14.28
C GLN A 88 14.40 -20.65 -14.18
N LYS A 89 13.53 -20.62 -13.17
CA LYS A 89 12.42 -21.59 -13.06
C LYS A 89 11.32 -21.33 -14.09
N LEU A 90 11.02 -20.05 -14.37
CA LEU A 90 10.05 -19.68 -15.41
C LEU A 90 10.53 -20.11 -16.81
N LEU A 91 11.83 -19.92 -17.10
CA LEU A 91 12.41 -20.33 -18.39
C LEU A 91 12.42 -21.84 -18.62
N ALA A 92 12.34 -22.63 -17.55
CA ALA A 92 12.26 -24.09 -17.65
C ALA A 92 10.83 -24.60 -17.90
N LEU A 93 9.83 -23.71 -17.91
CA LEU A 93 8.44 -24.06 -18.22
C LEU A 93 8.25 -24.01 -19.74
N ASP A 94 7.68 -25.06 -20.31
CA ASP A 94 7.40 -25.16 -21.76
C ASP A 94 6.06 -24.45 -22.08
N GLY A 95 6.07 -23.11 -21.94
CA GLY A 95 4.92 -22.25 -22.22
C GLY A 95 3.89 -22.11 -21.11
N GLU A 96 3.99 -22.86 -20.01
CA GLU A 96 3.17 -22.66 -18.82
C GLU A 96 3.65 -21.44 -18.02
N LYS A 97 2.71 -20.76 -17.35
CA LYS A 97 3.01 -19.59 -16.53
C LYS A 97 2.73 -19.87 -15.06
N HIS A 98 3.61 -19.41 -14.19
CA HIS A 98 3.28 -19.36 -12.77
C HIS A 98 2.21 -18.28 -12.51
N THR A 99 1.29 -18.59 -11.62
CA THR A 99 0.25 -17.67 -11.18
C THR A 99 0.68 -17.02 -9.86
N LEU A 100 0.69 -15.68 -9.82
CA LEU A 100 1.01 -14.91 -8.61
C LEU A 100 -0.19 -14.06 -8.19
N GLY A 101 -0.51 -14.10 -6.89
CA GLY A 101 -1.59 -13.32 -6.30
C GLY A 101 -1.14 -11.90 -5.97
N MET A 102 -2.01 -10.92 -6.24
CA MET A 102 -1.90 -9.54 -5.75
C MET A 102 -3.27 -9.02 -5.33
N VAL A 103 -3.33 -7.88 -4.64
CA VAL A 103 -4.56 -7.46 -3.95
C VAL A 103 -5.42 -6.49 -4.79
N HIS A 104 -4.78 -5.52 -5.43
CA HIS A 104 -5.46 -4.51 -6.25
C HIS A 104 -4.43 -3.79 -7.16
N PRO A 105 -4.78 -3.39 -8.40
CA PRO A 105 -3.85 -2.71 -9.31
C PRO A 105 -3.14 -1.48 -8.71
N SER A 106 -3.83 -0.65 -7.93
CA SER A 106 -3.26 0.53 -7.26
C SER A 106 -2.56 0.24 -5.93
N SER A 107 -2.48 -1.02 -5.51
CA SER A 107 -1.88 -1.39 -4.22
C SER A 107 -0.36 -1.46 -4.29
N MET A 108 0.29 -1.15 -3.17
CA MET A 108 1.74 -1.40 -3.02
C MET A 108 2.08 -2.88 -3.24
N HIS A 109 1.18 -3.82 -2.90
CA HIS A 109 1.36 -5.24 -3.18
C HIS A 109 1.60 -5.52 -4.67
N ASN A 110 0.78 -4.93 -5.55
CA ASN A 110 0.94 -5.06 -7.00
C ASN A 110 2.19 -4.32 -7.50
N ILE A 111 2.39 -3.08 -7.02
CA ILE A 111 3.52 -2.24 -7.47
C ILE A 111 4.86 -2.89 -7.09
N LEU A 112 5.02 -3.33 -5.85
CA LEU A 112 6.25 -3.96 -5.36
C LEU A 112 6.50 -5.32 -6.02
N LEU A 113 5.46 -6.14 -6.21
CA LEU A 113 5.59 -7.43 -6.90
C LEU A 113 6.08 -7.24 -8.34
N ARG A 114 5.45 -6.33 -9.09
CA ARG A 114 5.85 -6.01 -10.46
C ARG A 114 7.25 -5.42 -10.54
N TYR A 115 7.60 -4.55 -9.58
CA TYR A 115 8.93 -3.96 -9.52
C TYR A 115 10.00 -5.02 -9.24
N TRP A 116 9.77 -5.91 -8.27
CA TRP A 116 10.67 -7.01 -7.94
C TRP A 116 10.86 -7.99 -9.10
N LEU A 117 9.79 -8.36 -9.78
CA LEU A 117 9.83 -9.22 -10.98
C LEU A 117 10.65 -8.56 -12.09
N ALA A 118 10.37 -7.30 -12.40
CA ALA A 118 11.04 -6.56 -13.47
C ALA A 118 12.54 -6.38 -13.20
N ALA A 119 12.93 -6.09 -11.96
CA ALA A 119 14.33 -6.00 -11.55
C ALA A 119 15.07 -7.34 -11.70
N GLY A 120 14.36 -8.46 -11.54
CA GLY A 120 14.86 -9.81 -11.86
C GLY A 120 14.85 -10.16 -13.35
N GLY A 121 14.43 -9.23 -14.20
CA GLY A 121 14.31 -9.43 -15.65
C GLY A 121 13.10 -10.26 -16.07
N ILE A 122 12.04 -10.33 -15.23
CA ILE A 122 10.79 -11.02 -15.51
C ILE A 122 9.75 -9.98 -15.92
N ASP A 123 9.16 -10.11 -17.11
CA ASP A 123 8.04 -9.26 -17.53
C ASP A 123 6.75 -9.73 -16.85
N PRO A 124 6.20 -8.93 -15.92
CA PRO A 124 5.05 -9.37 -15.11
C PRO A 124 3.75 -9.54 -15.91
N ASP A 125 3.70 -9.08 -17.15
CA ASP A 125 2.53 -9.23 -18.02
C ASP A 125 2.70 -10.34 -19.07
N LYS A 126 3.96 -10.77 -19.33
CA LYS A 126 4.26 -11.81 -20.32
C LYS A 126 4.67 -13.14 -19.69
N ASP A 127 5.52 -13.08 -18.64
CA ASP A 127 6.20 -14.26 -18.12
C ASP A 127 5.42 -14.96 -16.99
N VAL A 128 4.50 -14.24 -16.33
CA VAL A 128 3.66 -14.76 -15.25
C VAL A 128 2.19 -14.36 -15.46
N GLU A 129 1.30 -14.99 -14.69
CA GLU A 129 -0.11 -14.58 -14.60
C GLU A 129 -0.34 -13.90 -13.24
N LEU A 130 -0.76 -12.63 -13.24
CA LEU A 130 -1.10 -11.90 -12.02
C LEU A 130 -2.61 -11.93 -11.79
N LYS A 131 -3.04 -12.43 -10.61
CA LYS A 131 -4.45 -12.51 -10.21
C LYS A 131 -4.75 -11.65 -9.01
N THR A 132 -5.88 -10.93 -9.05
CA THR A 132 -6.42 -10.25 -7.88
C THR A 132 -7.10 -11.25 -6.95
N ILE A 133 -6.57 -11.40 -5.74
CA ILE A 133 -7.04 -12.36 -4.74
C ILE A 133 -7.23 -11.65 -3.40
N PRO A 134 -8.34 -11.89 -2.68
CA PRO A 134 -8.49 -11.37 -1.32
C PRO A 134 -7.39 -11.88 -0.39
N PRO A 135 -6.80 -11.02 0.48
CA PRO A 135 -5.68 -11.40 1.35
C PRO A 135 -5.92 -12.69 2.15
N ALA A 136 -7.11 -12.87 2.71
CA ALA A 136 -7.45 -14.03 3.54
C ALA A 136 -7.47 -15.36 2.76
N GLN A 137 -7.53 -15.33 1.42
CA GLN A 137 -7.54 -16.52 0.56
C GLN A 137 -6.13 -16.93 0.11
N MET A 138 -5.15 -16.01 0.15
CA MET A 138 -3.79 -16.21 -0.39
C MET A 138 -3.12 -17.48 0.13
N VAL A 139 -3.16 -17.73 1.44
CA VAL A 139 -2.53 -18.91 2.05
C VAL A 139 -3.24 -20.21 1.65
N ALA A 140 -4.57 -20.17 1.58
CA ALA A 140 -5.36 -21.33 1.16
C ALA A 140 -5.10 -21.71 -0.31
N ASP A 141 -5.01 -20.69 -1.18
CA ASP A 141 -4.73 -20.88 -2.60
C ASP A 141 -3.29 -21.40 -2.82
N LEU A 142 -2.31 -20.87 -2.06
CA LEU A 142 -0.93 -21.37 -2.08
C LEU A 142 -0.85 -22.84 -1.64
N LYS A 143 -1.55 -23.18 -0.55
CA LYS A 143 -1.66 -24.57 -0.06
C LYS A 143 -2.32 -25.50 -1.09
N ALA A 144 -3.38 -25.02 -1.74
CA ALA A 144 -4.08 -25.77 -2.79
C ALA A 144 -3.29 -25.86 -4.10
N LYS A 145 -2.15 -25.16 -4.21
CA LYS A 145 -1.30 -25.06 -5.41
C LYS A 145 -2.03 -24.45 -6.62
N THR A 146 -3.05 -23.61 -6.37
CA THR A 146 -3.75 -22.84 -7.41
C THR A 146 -3.01 -21.55 -7.76
N ILE A 147 -2.08 -21.15 -6.89
CA ILE A 147 -1.10 -20.08 -7.13
C ILE A 147 0.30 -20.54 -6.72
N ASP A 148 1.32 -19.94 -7.30
CA ASP A 148 2.74 -20.22 -7.07
C ASP A 148 3.39 -19.26 -6.08
N GLY A 149 2.73 -18.14 -5.79
CA GLY A 149 3.16 -17.14 -4.86
C GLY A 149 2.22 -15.94 -4.83
N TYR A 150 2.57 -14.93 -4.05
CA TYR A 150 1.79 -13.70 -3.93
C TYR A 150 2.60 -12.57 -3.31
N CYS A 151 2.08 -11.33 -3.44
CA CYS A 151 2.49 -10.21 -2.58
C CYS A 151 1.28 -9.73 -1.79
N VAL A 152 1.42 -9.67 -0.47
CA VAL A 152 0.34 -9.28 0.43
C VAL A 152 0.88 -8.68 1.72
N GLY A 153 0.02 -7.97 2.46
CA GLY A 153 0.35 -7.51 3.83
C GLY A 153 0.32 -8.65 4.84
N GLU A 154 1.02 -8.46 5.97
CA GLU A 154 0.93 -9.37 7.11
C GLU A 154 -0.52 -9.45 7.63
N PRO A 155 -0.92 -10.57 8.24
CA PRO A 155 -0.09 -11.70 8.73
C PRO A 155 0.05 -12.90 7.75
N TRP A 156 -0.31 -12.73 6.51
CA TRP A 156 -0.47 -13.84 5.56
C TRP A 156 0.86 -14.43 5.11
N ASN A 157 1.94 -13.65 5.07
CA ASN A 157 3.27 -14.16 4.72
C ASN A 157 3.84 -15.01 5.86
N LEU A 158 3.81 -14.47 7.08
CA LEU A 158 4.25 -15.21 8.27
C LEU A 158 3.44 -16.50 8.45
N ARG A 159 2.13 -16.45 8.25
CA ARG A 159 1.27 -17.63 8.33
C ARG A 159 1.66 -18.70 7.33
N ALA A 160 1.91 -18.34 6.06
CA ALA A 160 2.33 -19.31 5.06
C ALA A 160 3.67 -19.97 5.41
N ALA A 161 4.62 -19.19 5.94
CA ALA A 161 5.91 -19.70 6.37
C ALA A 161 5.79 -20.62 7.60
N MET A 162 5.04 -20.24 8.63
CA MET A 162 4.83 -21.06 9.82
C MET A 162 4.03 -22.35 9.54
N GLU A 163 3.10 -22.32 8.58
CA GLU A 163 2.36 -23.49 8.14
C GLU A 163 3.14 -24.37 7.11
N GLY A 164 4.35 -23.94 6.69
CA GLY A 164 5.22 -24.69 5.76
C GLY A 164 4.71 -24.74 4.31
N HIS A 165 3.86 -23.79 3.92
CA HIS A 165 3.30 -23.74 2.56
C HIS A 165 4.08 -22.82 1.62
N GLY A 166 4.84 -21.87 2.17
CA GLY A 166 5.63 -20.92 1.42
C GLY A 166 6.72 -20.27 2.26
N PHE A 167 7.50 -19.43 1.63
CA PHE A 167 8.55 -18.63 2.27
C PHE A 167 8.55 -17.22 1.69
N THR A 168 8.92 -16.24 2.49
CA THR A 168 9.03 -14.86 2.02
C THR A 168 10.37 -14.66 1.33
N VAL A 169 10.35 -14.56 0.01
CA VAL A 169 11.54 -14.40 -0.83
C VAL A 169 12.09 -12.97 -0.77
N ALA A 170 11.23 -11.99 -0.56
CA ALA A 170 11.60 -10.60 -0.35
C ALA A 170 10.58 -9.89 0.55
N THR A 171 11.06 -9.08 1.48
CA THR A 171 10.22 -8.15 2.23
C THR A 171 10.12 -6.83 1.48
N ASP A 172 9.08 -6.10 1.75
CA ASP A 172 8.93 -4.73 1.25
C ASP A 172 10.03 -3.79 1.76
N MET A 173 10.57 -4.05 2.96
CA MET A 173 11.68 -3.28 3.50
C MET A 173 12.98 -3.47 2.73
N GLU A 174 13.16 -4.66 2.15
CA GLU A 174 14.29 -4.92 1.24
C GLU A 174 14.12 -4.23 -0.11
N ILE A 175 12.87 -4.05 -0.58
CA ILE A 175 12.58 -3.42 -1.87
C ILE A 175 12.56 -1.89 -1.74
N TRP A 176 11.82 -1.38 -0.78
CA TRP A 176 11.70 0.04 -0.45
C TRP A 176 11.38 0.23 1.03
N GLN A 177 12.41 0.39 1.84
CA GLN A 177 12.25 0.60 3.28
C GLN A 177 11.45 1.88 3.57
N GLY A 178 10.43 1.76 4.39
CA GLY A 178 9.60 2.91 4.81
C GLY A 178 8.57 3.33 3.77
N HIS A 179 8.25 2.52 2.78
CA HIS A 179 7.20 2.84 1.81
C HIS A 179 5.82 2.99 2.48
N PRO A 180 4.93 3.86 1.95
CA PRO A 180 3.57 3.99 2.47
C PRO A 180 2.77 2.71 2.20
N GLY A 181 2.15 2.13 3.24
CA GLY A 181 1.33 0.93 3.12
C GLY A 181 -0.14 1.27 2.89
N LYS A 182 -0.75 1.91 3.89
CA LYS A 182 -2.16 2.33 3.89
C LYS A 182 -2.28 3.81 4.19
N VAL A 183 -3.30 4.43 3.61
CA VAL A 183 -3.64 5.84 3.80
C VAL A 183 -5.12 5.99 4.17
N LEU A 184 -5.46 7.13 4.75
CA LEU A 184 -6.84 7.59 4.85
C LEU A 184 -7.21 8.26 3.53
N GLY A 185 -8.00 7.59 2.69
CA GLY A 185 -8.61 8.19 1.51
C GLY A 185 -9.95 8.83 1.88
N VAL A 186 -10.19 10.03 1.40
CA VAL A 186 -11.40 10.81 1.70
C VAL A 186 -11.97 11.37 0.42
N ARG A 187 -13.28 11.32 0.24
CA ARG A 187 -13.94 12.01 -0.87
C ARG A 187 -13.58 13.50 -0.83
N GLU A 188 -13.18 14.05 -1.95
CA GLU A 188 -12.74 15.43 -2.00
C GLU A 188 -13.87 16.43 -1.69
N ASP A 189 -15.07 16.19 -2.20
CA ASP A 189 -16.24 17.03 -1.94
C ASP A 189 -16.60 17.05 -0.46
N TRP A 190 -16.56 15.91 0.23
CA TRP A 190 -16.75 15.83 1.67
C TRP A 190 -15.63 16.57 2.45
N ALA A 191 -14.37 16.33 2.07
CA ALA A 191 -13.23 17.00 2.71
C ALA A 191 -13.30 18.54 2.59
N ASN A 192 -13.76 19.04 1.45
CA ASN A 192 -13.93 20.46 1.20
C ASN A 192 -15.16 21.04 1.93
N ARG A 193 -16.23 20.25 2.05
CA ARG A 193 -17.47 20.66 2.72
C ARG A 193 -17.35 20.64 4.24
N TYR A 194 -16.58 19.72 4.78
CA TYR A 194 -16.42 19.49 6.22
C TYR A 194 -14.96 19.51 6.66
N PRO A 195 -14.23 20.62 6.45
CA PRO A 195 -12.78 20.66 6.70
C PRO A 195 -12.43 20.43 8.17
N ASN A 196 -13.26 20.89 9.11
CA ASN A 196 -13.05 20.68 10.55
C ASN A 196 -13.23 19.21 10.94
N SER A 197 -14.25 18.53 10.37
CA SER A 197 -14.46 17.08 10.57
C SER A 197 -13.31 16.27 9.97
N HIS A 198 -12.77 16.71 8.82
CA HIS A 198 -11.59 16.07 8.23
C HIS A 198 -10.35 16.19 9.15
N VAL A 199 -10.10 17.37 9.72
CA VAL A 199 -9.03 17.56 10.72
C VAL A 199 -9.28 16.68 11.96
N ALA A 200 -10.50 16.63 12.47
CA ALA A 200 -10.86 15.82 13.63
C ALA A 200 -10.64 14.31 13.36
N LEU A 201 -10.98 13.84 12.16
CA LEU A 201 -10.75 12.47 11.73
C LEU A 201 -9.25 12.13 11.67
N VAL A 202 -8.43 13.02 11.12
CA VAL A 202 -6.97 12.86 11.09
C VAL A 202 -6.39 12.83 12.51
N LYS A 203 -6.87 13.70 13.42
CA LYS A 203 -6.45 13.70 14.84
C LYS A 203 -6.76 12.38 15.53
N ALA A 204 -7.97 11.88 15.37
CA ALA A 204 -8.40 10.61 15.96
C ALA A 204 -7.52 9.44 15.50
N LEU A 205 -7.21 9.39 14.20
CA LEU A 205 -6.38 8.33 13.62
C LEU A 205 -4.89 8.48 13.95
N LEU A 206 -4.37 9.70 14.10
CA LEU A 206 -2.99 9.91 14.61
C LEU A 206 -2.83 9.41 16.04
N GLU A 207 -3.79 9.69 16.92
CA GLU A 207 -3.78 9.16 18.29
C GLU A 207 -3.92 7.64 18.32
N ALA A 208 -4.78 7.07 17.47
CA ALA A 208 -4.89 5.62 17.32
C ALA A 208 -3.58 5.00 16.81
N GLY A 209 -2.93 5.63 15.82
CA GLY A 209 -1.61 5.20 15.34
C GLY A 209 -0.54 5.23 16.43
N ARG A 210 -0.52 6.28 17.27
CA ARG A 210 0.36 6.37 18.43
C ARG A 210 0.07 5.27 19.45
N TYR A 211 -1.20 4.95 19.69
CA TYR A 211 -1.61 3.83 20.55
C TYR A 211 -1.11 2.49 19.98
N CYS A 212 -1.23 2.28 18.67
CA CYS A 212 -0.73 1.06 18.01
C CYS A 212 0.79 0.94 18.02
N ALA A 213 1.51 2.05 18.05
CA ALA A 213 2.97 2.07 18.10
C ALA A 213 3.55 1.81 19.51
N ASP A 214 2.75 1.95 20.57
CA ASP A 214 3.17 1.65 21.94
C ASP A 214 3.09 0.14 22.20
N THR A 215 4.24 -0.49 22.40
CA THR A 215 4.37 -1.94 22.62
C THR A 215 3.55 -2.46 23.80
N LYS A 216 3.22 -1.59 24.78
CA LYS A 216 2.36 -1.96 25.90
C LYS A 216 0.95 -2.37 25.48
N ASN A 217 0.50 -1.88 24.34
CA ASN A 217 -0.85 -2.13 23.81
C ASN A 217 -0.88 -3.32 22.83
N HIS A 218 0.28 -3.87 22.44
CA HIS A 218 0.38 -4.86 21.39
C HIS A 218 -0.42 -6.13 21.68
N GLN A 219 -0.48 -6.59 22.96
CA GLN A 219 -1.25 -7.77 23.31
C GLN A 219 -2.76 -7.56 23.07
N GLU A 220 -3.32 -6.43 23.54
CA GLU A 220 -4.71 -6.08 23.30
C GLU A 220 -5.02 -5.95 21.81
N ILE A 221 -4.11 -5.32 21.05
CA ILE A 221 -4.28 -5.14 19.61
C ILE A 221 -4.27 -6.49 18.88
N ARG A 222 -3.38 -7.43 19.25
CA ARG A 222 -3.37 -8.79 18.68
C ARG A 222 -4.69 -9.52 18.95
N GLU A 223 -5.20 -9.48 20.17
CA GLU A 223 -6.48 -10.09 20.55
C GLU A 223 -7.63 -9.53 19.71
N ILE A 224 -7.68 -8.19 19.56
CA ILE A 224 -8.69 -7.51 18.71
C ILE A 224 -8.57 -7.99 17.27
N LEU A 225 -7.36 -7.93 16.68
CA LEU A 225 -7.13 -8.26 15.27
C LEU A 225 -7.35 -9.76 14.98
N ALA A 226 -7.01 -10.65 15.90
CA ALA A 226 -7.21 -12.09 15.76
C ALA A 226 -8.69 -12.48 15.75
N SER A 227 -9.55 -11.64 16.31
CA SER A 227 -10.98 -11.92 16.45
C SER A 227 -11.68 -12.11 15.09
N ARG A 228 -12.85 -12.79 15.13
CA ARG A 228 -13.69 -13.06 13.94
C ARG A 228 -14.19 -11.79 13.23
N ASN A 229 -14.25 -10.70 13.98
CA ASN A 229 -14.70 -9.41 13.43
C ASN A 229 -13.63 -8.74 12.56
N TYR A 230 -12.37 -9.19 12.63
CA TYR A 230 -11.24 -8.62 11.88
C TYR A 230 -10.55 -9.68 11.01
N LEU A 231 -9.40 -10.22 11.43
CA LEU A 231 -8.58 -11.10 10.60
C LEU A 231 -9.00 -12.59 10.68
N ALA A 232 -9.73 -12.99 11.73
CA ALA A 232 -10.13 -14.37 11.99
C ALA A 232 -8.94 -15.36 11.86
N THR A 233 -7.81 -15.01 12.50
CA THR A 233 -6.56 -15.76 12.45
C THR A 233 -5.99 -15.95 13.86
N LYS A 234 -4.91 -16.72 14.01
CA LYS A 234 -4.26 -16.89 15.30
C LYS A 234 -3.40 -15.67 15.63
N GLU A 235 -3.33 -15.30 16.93
CA GLU A 235 -2.50 -14.20 17.43
C GLU A 235 -1.02 -14.38 17.10
N GLU A 236 -0.52 -15.62 17.12
CA GLU A 236 0.88 -15.96 16.81
C GLU A 236 1.35 -15.51 15.43
N TYR A 237 0.42 -15.33 14.47
CA TYR A 237 0.74 -14.82 13.13
C TYR A 237 0.76 -13.29 13.06
N ILE A 238 0.22 -12.59 14.08
CA ILE A 238 0.07 -11.14 14.06
C ILE A 238 1.28 -10.47 14.69
N GLN A 239 2.09 -9.79 13.86
CA GLN A 239 3.21 -8.96 14.32
C GLN A 239 2.91 -7.48 14.09
N LEU A 240 3.20 -6.65 15.09
CA LEU A 240 2.80 -5.24 15.14
C LEU A 240 3.99 -4.28 15.03
N GLY A 241 5.11 -4.75 14.49
CA GLY A 241 6.30 -3.93 14.31
C GLY A 241 7.36 -4.13 15.38
N GLU A 242 7.32 -5.26 16.06
CA GLU A 242 8.41 -5.64 16.97
C GLU A 242 9.71 -5.82 16.16
N PRO A 243 10.79 -5.10 16.52
CA PRO A 243 12.09 -5.31 15.88
C PRO A 243 12.58 -6.74 16.16
N SER A 244 13.29 -7.32 15.23
CA SER A 244 14.02 -8.59 15.37
C SER A 244 13.23 -9.90 15.46
N ASN A 245 11.91 -9.89 15.61
CA ASN A 245 11.13 -11.12 15.74
C ASN A 245 10.48 -11.60 14.43
N TYR A 246 10.68 -10.87 13.33
CA TYR A 246 10.15 -11.25 12.04
C TYR A 246 11.10 -12.21 11.32
N SER A 247 10.69 -13.45 11.18
CA SER A 247 11.39 -14.45 10.36
C SER A 247 10.61 -14.68 9.07
N CYS A 248 11.18 -14.27 7.95
CA CYS A 248 10.58 -14.45 6.62
C CYS A 248 10.69 -15.90 6.13
N ASN A 249 11.71 -16.56 6.57
CA ASN A 249 11.97 -17.99 6.50
C ASN A 249 12.88 -18.32 7.68
N LEU A 250 13.13 -19.59 7.93
CA LEU A 250 13.85 -20.07 9.12
C LEU A 250 15.25 -19.47 9.29
N ASP A 251 15.84 -18.92 8.24
CA ASP A 251 17.23 -18.43 8.22
C ASP A 251 17.34 -16.91 8.00
N LYS A 252 16.23 -16.18 7.78
CA LYS A 252 16.23 -14.76 7.46
C LYS A 252 15.58 -13.94 8.57
N HIS A 253 16.38 -13.16 9.28
CA HIS A 253 15.94 -12.22 10.29
C HIS A 253 15.93 -10.80 9.73
N VAL A 254 14.85 -10.07 10.00
CA VAL A 254 14.73 -8.65 9.68
C VAL A 254 14.86 -7.85 10.96
N GLU A 255 15.88 -7.00 11.04
CA GLU A 255 16.17 -6.20 12.23
C GLU A 255 15.27 -4.97 12.41
N TYR A 256 14.51 -4.60 11.36
CA TYR A 256 13.70 -3.38 11.33
C TYR A 256 12.23 -3.65 11.68
N ALA A 257 11.54 -2.61 12.13
CA ALA A 257 10.09 -2.64 12.35
C ALA A 257 9.36 -2.95 11.04
N HIS A 258 8.64 -4.08 11.01
CA HIS A 258 7.92 -4.50 9.80
C HIS A 258 6.69 -3.61 9.56
N HIS A 259 5.86 -3.37 10.60
CA HIS A 259 4.77 -2.40 10.54
C HIS A 259 5.13 -1.15 11.34
N MET A 260 4.87 0.02 10.76
CA MET A 260 5.04 1.30 11.43
C MET A 260 3.72 2.06 11.40
N PHE A 261 3.19 2.42 12.58
CA PHE A 261 1.90 3.10 12.74
C PHE A 261 2.04 4.60 13.04
N PHE A 262 3.12 4.99 13.72
CA PHE A 262 3.32 6.36 14.15
C PHE A 262 4.82 6.67 14.31
N GLY A 263 5.22 7.90 13.95
CA GLY A 263 6.60 8.39 14.11
C GLY A 263 6.90 9.64 13.28
N ASP A 264 8.09 10.18 13.48
CA ASP A 264 8.56 11.38 12.77
C ASP A 264 8.53 11.20 11.26
N GLY A 265 7.77 12.07 10.57
CA GLY A 265 7.62 12.05 9.12
C GLY A 265 6.83 10.86 8.56
N LEU A 266 6.44 9.89 9.40
CA LEU A 266 5.77 8.66 8.97
C LEU A 266 4.37 8.92 8.44
N ASN A 267 3.59 9.70 9.18
CA ASN A 267 2.14 9.84 8.94
C ASN A 267 1.79 11.00 7.97
N ARG A 268 2.76 11.85 7.66
CA ARG A 268 2.54 12.96 6.73
C ARG A 268 2.46 12.45 5.28
N PRO A 269 1.45 12.82 4.49
CA PRO A 269 1.39 12.45 3.07
C PRO A 269 2.53 13.11 2.29
N SER A 270 3.15 12.36 1.38
CA SER A 270 4.29 12.79 0.57
C SER A 270 3.95 12.81 -0.91
N ARG A 271 4.02 13.98 -1.55
CA ARG A 271 3.83 14.12 -3.00
C ARG A 271 4.84 13.30 -3.79
N THR A 272 6.09 13.22 -3.31
CA THR A 272 7.15 12.44 -3.98
C THR A 272 6.83 10.94 -3.99
N GLU A 273 6.31 10.40 -2.88
CA GLU A 273 5.90 8.99 -2.79
C GLU A 273 4.70 8.71 -3.70
N HIS A 274 3.71 9.60 -3.70
CA HIS A 274 2.55 9.50 -4.59
C HIS A 274 2.95 9.64 -6.07
N LEU A 275 3.94 10.49 -6.40
CA LEU A 275 4.50 10.59 -7.75
C LEU A 275 5.15 9.28 -8.18
N TRP A 276 5.99 8.69 -7.32
CA TRP A 276 6.60 7.40 -7.63
C TRP A 276 5.54 6.30 -7.88
N MET A 277 4.52 6.23 -7.02
CA MET A 277 3.41 5.28 -7.24
C MET A 277 2.69 5.55 -8.57
N MET A 278 2.47 6.82 -8.91
CA MET A 278 1.88 7.23 -10.19
C MET A 278 2.73 6.78 -11.39
N THR A 279 4.07 6.94 -11.31
CA THR A 279 4.96 6.47 -12.37
C THR A 279 4.88 4.96 -12.54
N GLN A 280 4.85 4.19 -11.44
CA GLN A 280 4.73 2.74 -11.52
C GLN A 280 3.35 2.31 -12.07
N MET A 281 2.27 2.99 -11.71
CA MET A 281 0.96 2.71 -12.29
C MET A 281 0.91 3.01 -13.79
N ALA A 282 1.56 4.07 -14.24
CA ALA A 282 1.70 4.38 -15.66
C ALA A 282 2.60 3.36 -16.39
N ARG A 283 3.73 2.97 -15.79
CA ARG A 283 4.64 1.92 -16.30
C ARG A 283 3.89 0.65 -16.70
N TRP A 284 2.90 0.28 -15.92
CA TRP A 284 2.14 -0.95 -16.10
C TRP A 284 0.78 -0.75 -16.80
N GLY A 285 0.51 0.46 -17.28
CA GLY A 285 -0.72 0.76 -18.03
C GLY A 285 -2.00 0.75 -17.20
N HIS A 286 -1.89 0.94 -15.88
CA HIS A 286 -3.06 1.05 -15.00
C HIS A 286 -3.73 2.43 -15.06
N ILE A 287 -2.97 3.44 -15.46
CA ILE A 287 -3.41 4.80 -15.81
C ILE A 287 -2.48 5.33 -16.92
N PRO A 288 -2.89 6.27 -17.76
CA PRO A 288 -1.95 7.10 -18.49
C PRO A 288 -1.12 7.93 -17.52
N PHE A 289 0.13 8.31 -17.86
CA PHE A 289 0.86 9.26 -17.02
C PHE A 289 0.22 10.65 -17.21
N PRO A 290 -0.30 11.27 -16.12
CA PRO A 290 -0.98 12.55 -16.25
C PRO A 290 -0.02 13.68 -16.59
N ARG A 291 -0.30 14.46 -17.66
CA ARG A 291 0.49 15.65 -17.99
C ARG A 291 0.43 16.69 -16.88
N ASN A 292 -0.73 16.82 -16.24
CA ASN A 292 -0.97 17.69 -15.08
C ASN A 292 -0.74 17.00 -13.73
N TRP A 293 0.26 16.12 -13.65
CA TRP A 293 0.58 15.34 -12.43
C TRP A 293 0.82 16.20 -11.19
N VAL A 294 1.41 17.40 -11.37
CA VAL A 294 1.67 18.33 -10.25
C VAL A 294 0.34 18.76 -9.62
N GLU A 295 -0.62 19.19 -10.44
CA GLU A 295 -1.96 19.59 -9.99
C GLU A 295 -2.66 18.44 -9.26
N ILE A 296 -2.60 17.22 -9.84
CA ILE A 296 -3.21 16.03 -9.23
C ILE A 296 -2.61 15.76 -7.85
N LEU A 297 -1.29 15.79 -7.72
CA LEU A 297 -0.63 15.51 -6.45
C LEU A 297 -0.85 16.61 -5.40
N GLU A 298 -0.95 17.86 -5.83
CA GLU A 298 -1.33 18.98 -4.95
C GLU A 298 -2.75 18.81 -4.43
N ARG A 299 -3.65 18.33 -5.25
CA ARG A 299 -5.03 18.10 -4.91
C ARG A 299 -5.19 16.87 -4.01
N VAL A 300 -4.52 15.76 -4.32
CA VAL A 300 -4.56 14.50 -3.54
C VAL A 300 -3.94 14.66 -2.16
N CYS A 301 -2.73 15.23 -2.07
CA CYS A 301 -1.97 15.28 -0.81
C CYS A 301 -2.35 16.50 0.04
N ARG A 302 -3.27 16.34 0.97
CA ARG A 302 -3.77 17.42 1.87
C ARG A 302 -2.83 17.66 3.06
N VAL A 303 -1.60 18.08 2.75
CA VAL A 303 -0.56 18.36 3.75
C VAL A 303 -1.01 19.41 4.77
N GLY A 304 -1.79 20.41 4.35
CA GLY A 304 -2.32 21.47 5.26
C GLY A 304 -3.21 20.88 6.35
N THR A 305 -4.13 19.97 5.99
CA THR A 305 -5.01 19.27 6.95
C THR A 305 -4.20 18.46 7.96
N PHE A 306 -3.19 17.71 7.48
CA PHE A 306 -2.26 17.01 8.37
C PHE A 306 -1.54 17.94 9.33
N SER A 307 -0.97 19.04 8.82
CA SER A 307 -0.23 20.01 9.63
C SER A 307 -1.11 20.68 10.68
N THR A 308 -2.38 20.96 10.36
CA THR A 308 -3.35 21.49 11.33
C THR A 308 -3.63 20.45 12.43
N ALA A 309 -3.94 19.21 12.05
CA ALA A 309 -4.20 18.14 13.01
C ALA A 309 -3.00 17.88 13.93
N SER A 310 -1.78 17.81 13.37
CA SER A 310 -0.55 17.59 14.11
C SER A 310 -0.27 18.71 15.13
N ARG A 311 -0.46 19.97 14.72
CA ARG A 311 -0.29 21.13 15.59
C ARG A 311 -1.32 21.15 16.74
N GLU A 312 -2.58 20.86 16.44
CA GLU A 312 -3.63 20.81 17.47
C GLU A 312 -3.46 19.67 18.48
N LEU A 313 -2.77 18.62 18.09
CA LEU A 313 -2.37 17.52 18.98
C LEU A 313 -1.03 17.77 19.68
N GLU A 314 -0.41 18.93 19.49
CA GLU A 314 0.89 19.28 20.07
C GLU A 314 1.99 18.24 19.76
N LEU A 315 1.91 17.58 18.59
CA LEU A 315 2.88 16.56 18.19
C LEU A 315 4.22 17.17 17.69
N GLY A 316 4.35 18.51 17.76
CA GLY A 316 5.49 19.24 17.23
C GLY A 316 5.50 19.27 15.70
N ASP A 317 6.52 19.89 15.12
CA ASP A 317 6.84 19.69 13.72
C ASP A 317 7.35 18.25 13.60
N LEU A 318 6.45 17.33 13.24
CA LEU A 318 6.84 16.00 12.80
C LEU A 318 7.74 16.21 11.58
N LYS A 319 9.05 16.24 11.83
CA LYS A 319 10.08 16.70 10.89
C LYS A 319 9.98 15.88 9.63
N TYR A 320 9.45 16.51 8.59
CA TYR A 320 9.50 15.92 7.27
C TYR A 320 10.98 15.84 6.84
N ARG A 321 11.53 14.66 6.88
CA ARG A 321 12.77 14.37 6.17
C ARG A 321 12.37 14.02 4.74
N ARG A 322 12.70 14.88 3.78
CA ARG A 322 12.69 14.52 2.36
C ARG A 322 13.79 13.47 2.17
N SER A 323 13.43 12.22 2.38
CA SER A 323 14.34 11.12 2.03
C SER A 323 14.15 10.83 0.55
N PRO A 324 15.22 10.72 -0.23
CA PRO A 324 15.11 10.21 -1.59
C PRO A 324 14.48 8.81 -1.54
N ILE A 325 13.66 8.48 -2.53
CA ILE A 325 13.16 7.11 -2.69
C ILE A 325 14.33 6.27 -3.16
N GLN A 326 14.79 5.39 -2.28
CA GLN A 326 15.87 4.47 -2.56
C GLN A 326 15.30 3.05 -2.65
N LEU A 327 15.50 2.43 -3.79
CA LEU A 327 15.05 1.09 -4.10
C LEU A 327 16.24 0.13 -4.09
N PHE A 328 15.96 -1.17 -4.00
CA PHE A 328 16.99 -2.21 -3.82
C PHE A 328 17.91 -2.43 -5.03
N ASP A 329 17.52 -1.96 -6.19
CA ASP A 329 18.26 -2.08 -7.46
C ASP A 329 19.13 -0.84 -7.77
N ASP A 330 19.26 0.07 -6.79
CA ASP A 330 20.03 1.32 -6.90
C ASP A 330 19.56 2.28 -8.00
N VAL A 331 18.37 2.05 -8.58
CA VAL A 331 17.76 2.98 -9.54
C VAL A 331 17.14 4.15 -8.78
N ALA A 332 17.83 5.30 -8.81
CA ALA A 332 17.36 6.50 -8.15
C ALA A 332 16.11 7.07 -8.83
N PHE A 333 15.08 7.38 -8.03
CA PHE A 333 13.91 8.08 -8.51
C PHE A 333 14.14 9.59 -8.52
N ASP A 334 14.08 10.18 -9.71
CA ASP A 334 14.11 11.64 -9.88
C ASP A 334 12.68 12.19 -9.93
N ALA A 335 12.31 12.95 -8.92
CA ALA A 335 10.99 13.58 -8.84
C ALA A 335 10.86 14.82 -9.74
N GLU A 336 11.95 15.37 -10.22
CA GLU A 336 11.95 16.51 -11.15
C GLU A 336 11.84 16.04 -12.61
N ASP A 337 12.24 14.78 -12.90
CA ASP A 337 12.09 14.15 -14.22
C ASP A 337 11.48 12.75 -14.14
N PRO A 338 10.19 12.62 -13.77
CA PRO A 338 9.51 11.34 -13.64
C PRO A 338 9.41 10.58 -14.99
N ILE A 339 9.40 11.28 -16.12
CA ILE A 339 9.36 10.66 -17.44
C ILE A 339 10.73 10.10 -17.80
N GLY A 340 11.81 10.85 -17.57
CA GLY A 340 13.17 10.35 -17.73
C GLY A 340 13.42 9.13 -16.88
N TYR A 341 12.95 9.12 -15.61
CA TYR A 341 12.99 7.94 -14.76
C TYR A 341 12.30 6.72 -15.41
N LEU A 342 11.08 6.89 -15.93
CA LEU A 342 10.34 5.81 -16.60
C LEU A 342 11.12 5.24 -17.78
N ASN A 343 11.71 6.10 -18.60
CA ASN A 343 12.46 5.70 -19.81
C ASN A 343 13.78 4.96 -19.51
N HIS A 344 14.26 4.99 -18.26
CA HIS A 344 15.45 4.23 -17.84
C HIS A 344 15.13 2.84 -17.29
N LEU A 345 13.85 2.52 -17.08
CA LEU A 345 13.46 1.22 -16.54
C LEU A 345 13.42 0.16 -17.65
N GLY A 346 14.08 -0.99 -17.40
CA GLY A 346 14.34 -2.00 -18.42
C GLY A 346 13.13 -2.78 -18.93
N ILE A 347 12.08 -2.93 -18.12
CA ILE A 347 10.83 -3.61 -18.50
C ILE A 347 9.69 -2.66 -18.22
N GLU A 348 8.95 -2.32 -19.27
CA GLU A 348 7.79 -1.43 -19.17
C GLU A 348 6.79 -1.74 -20.30
N ARG A 349 5.54 -1.31 -20.11
CA ARG A 349 4.61 -1.17 -21.23
C ARG A 349 4.83 0.18 -21.92
N ASN A 350 4.39 0.28 -23.15
CA ASN A 350 4.26 1.58 -23.81
C ASN A 350 3.23 2.41 -23.05
N PHE A 351 3.70 3.26 -22.14
CA PHE A 351 2.81 4.15 -21.39
C PHE A 351 2.40 5.34 -22.26
N THR A 352 1.21 5.86 -22.01
CA THR A 352 0.70 7.05 -22.66
C THR A 352 0.74 8.24 -21.70
N ILE A 353 0.91 9.44 -22.27
CA ILE A 353 0.81 10.70 -21.51
C ILE A 353 -0.50 11.37 -21.91
N ALA A 354 -1.36 11.65 -20.95
CA ALA A 354 -2.65 12.29 -21.20
C ALA A 354 -2.95 13.40 -20.19
N GLU A 355 -3.78 14.35 -20.58
CA GLU A 355 -4.34 15.32 -19.62
C GLU A 355 -5.50 14.68 -18.87
N VAL A 356 -5.50 14.82 -17.54
CA VAL A 356 -6.61 14.37 -16.70
C VAL A 356 -7.50 15.56 -16.39
N HIS A 357 -8.71 15.57 -16.93
CA HIS A 357 -9.67 16.64 -16.71
C HIS A 357 -10.38 16.47 -15.36
N LEU A 358 -9.93 17.21 -14.37
CA LEU A 358 -10.55 17.25 -13.06
C LEU A 358 -11.66 18.30 -13.04
N ALA A 359 -12.84 17.93 -12.51
CA ALA A 359 -13.85 18.93 -12.21
C ALA A 359 -13.31 19.97 -11.21
N SER A 360 -13.73 21.21 -11.35
CA SER A 360 -13.37 22.27 -10.39
C SER A 360 -13.75 21.83 -8.98
N PRO A 361 -12.89 22.06 -7.96
CA PRO A 361 -13.23 21.75 -6.58
C PRO A 361 -14.51 22.47 -6.19
N THR A 362 -15.52 21.73 -5.73
CA THR A 362 -16.75 22.32 -5.21
C THR A 362 -16.44 22.90 -3.84
N PHE A 363 -16.22 24.22 -3.77
CA PHE A 363 -16.22 24.96 -2.51
C PHE A 363 -17.67 25.37 -2.23
N VAL A 364 -18.29 24.74 -1.25
CA VAL A 364 -19.53 25.27 -0.70
C VAL A 364 -19.12 26.40 0.26
N ALA A 365 -19.53 27.62 -0.03
CA ALA A 365 -19.33 28.73 0.91
C ALA A 365 -19.97 28.34 2.25
N ALA A 366 -19.19 28.50 3.32
CA ALA A 366 -19.58 28.21 4.68
C ALA A 366 -20.73 29.13 5.15
#